data_c5ef2546e6a3141d4be8091cb17771a3
#
_entry.id   c5ef2546e6a3141d4be8091cb17771a3
#
_cell.length_a   1.000
_cell.length_b   1.000
_cell.length_c   1.000
_cell.angle_alpha   90.00
_cell.angle_beta   90.00
_cell.angle_gamma   90.00
#
_symmetry.space_group_name_H-M   'P 1'
#
loop_
_entity.id
_entity.type
_entity.pdbx_description
1 polymer ?
#
loop_
_entity_poly.entity_id
_entity_poly.type
_entity_poly.pdbx_seq_one_letter_code
_entity_poly.pdbx_strand_id
1 'polypeptide(L)'
;MFVYPNPDPVAISFGPLKMRWYGLMYLLGFAAAWWLARRRAAAAHSSWNPPDVDDLIFYSAVGVILGGRIGWMLFYGTETLLADPLSLLRIWEGGMSFHGGLVGVLIALVMFARRRGREIGDVFDFTAPLPAIGFGAGRIGNYINGELWGKPTDVPWAVIVDGTPLHPSQLYEACLEGLLLFVIVWWFTSTPRPRWAASGLFLICY
;
A
#
# COMPACT_ATOMS: atom_id res chain seq x y z
N MET A 1 18.14 -21.38 11.42
CA MET A 1 17.19 -21.49 10.31
C MET A 1 15.82 -21.82 10.88
N PHE A 2 14.76 -21.25 10.36
CA PHE A 2 13.39 -21.48 10.81
C PHE A 2 12.60 -22.18 9.71
N VAL A 3 11.76 -23.17 10.08
CA VAL A 3 10.85 -23.81 9.12
C VAL A 3 9.62 -22.91 8.97
N TYR A 4 9.23 -22.59 7.72
CA TYR A 4 8.05 -21.80 7.45
C TYR A 4 6.80 -22.54 7.94
N PRO A 5 5.97 -21.93 8.80
CA PRO A 5 4.83 -22.62 9.42
C PRO A 5 3.64 -22.83 8.46
N ASN A 6 3.71 -22.30 7.23
CA ASN A 6 2.68 -22.35 6.20
C ASN A 6 1.27 -22.04 6.76
N PRO A 7 1.04 -20.82 7.30
CA PRO A 7 -0.24 -20.47 7.90
C PRO A 7 -1.36 -20.45 6.86
N ASP A 8 -2.61 -20.70 7.31
CA ASP A 8 -3.78 -20.56 6.45
C ASP A 8 -3.87 -19.10 5.94
N PRO A 9 -3.91 -18.86 4.62
CA PRO A 9 -4.06 -17.51 4.07
C PRO A 9 -5.42 -16.87 4.40
N VAL A 10 -6.40 -17.66 4.88
CA VAL A 10 -7.69 -17.17 5.37
C VAL A 10 -7.57 -16.85 6.86
N ALA A 11 -7.67 -15.57 7.20
CA ALA A 11 -7.62 -15.11 8.59
C ALA A 11 -8.92 -15.41 9.35
N ILE A 12 -10.07 -15.17 8.70
CA ILE A 12 -11.39 -15.34 9.31
C ILE A 12 -12.36 -15.82 8.22
N SER A 13 -13.20 -16.81 8.57
CA SER A 13 -14.27 -17.31 7.69
C SER A 13 -15.64 -17.17 8.36
N PHE A 14 -16.57 -16.50 7.68
CA PHE A 14 -17.98 -16.40 8.06
C PHE A 14 -18.84 -17.04 6.98
N GLY A 15 -19.03 -18.35 7.04
CA GLY A 15 -19.73 -19.09 6.01
C GLY A 15 -19.03 -18.96 4.63
N PRO A 16 -19.70 -18.43 3.60
CA PRO A 16 -19.10 -18.25 2.27
C PRO A 16 -18.10 -17.09 2.19
N LEU A 17 -18.11 -16.19 3.15
CA LEU A 17 -17.22 -15.02 3.19
C LEU A 17 -15.89 -15.40 3.85
N LYS A 18 -14.81 -15.34 3.08
CA LYS A 18 -13.44 -15.60 3.54
C LYS A 18 -12.63 -14.31 3.52
N MET A 19 -12.21 -13.85 4.69
CA MET A 19 -11.32 -12.70 4.85
C MET A 19 -9.88 -13.21 4.88
N ARG A 20 -9.10 -12.83 3.90
CA ARG A 20 -7.68 -13.22 3.79
C ARG A 20 -6.78 -12.25 4.54
N TRP A 21 -5.67 -12.74 5.10
CA TRP A 21 -4.66 -11.91 5.75
C TRP A 21 -4.18 -10.75 4.88
N TYR A 22 -4.00 -10.99 3.58
CA TYR A 22 -3.59 -9.95 2.64
C TYR A 22 -4.57 -8.77 2.59
N GLY A 23 -5.88 -9.05 2.56
CA GLY A 23 -6.92 -8.01 2.64
C GLY A 23 -6.91 -7.26 3.97
N LEU A 24 -6.68 -7.97 5.09
CA LEU A 24 -6.52 -7.33 6.40
C LEU A 24 -5.30 -6.41 6.46
N MET A 25 -4.19 -6.79 5.86
CA MET A 25 -2.99 -5.93 5.80
C MET A 25 -3.25 -4.64 5.03
N TYR A 26 -4.03 -4.68 3.94
CA TYR A 26 -4.47 -3.47 3.25
C TYR A 26 -5.36 -2.59 4.13
N LEU A 27 -6.33 -3.16 4.83
CA LEU A 27 -7.18 -2.42 5.76
C LEU A 27 -6.37 -1.78 6.89
N LEU A 28 -5.44 -2.51 7.46
CA LEU A 28 -4.51 -1.99 8.48
C LEU A 28 -3.65 -0.85 7.93
N GLY A 29 -3.12 -1.00 6.71
CA GLY A 29 -2.35 0.03 6.03
C GLY A 29 -3.16 1.33 5.86
N PHE A 30 -4.39 1.23 5.35
CA PHE A 30 -5.27 2.40 5.19
C PHE A 30 -5.68 3.01 6.53
N ALA A 31 -6.02 2.19 7.54
CA ALA A 31 -6.38 2.67 8.87
C ALA A 31 -5.21 3.40 9.55
N ALA A 32 -4.01 2.85 9.44
CA ALA A 32 -2.80 3.47 9.96
C ALA A 32 -2.47 4.77 9.22
N ALA A 33 -2.55 4.78 7.89
CA ALA A 33 -2.35 5.97 7.07
C ALA A 33 -3.35 7.08 7.43
N TRP A 34 -4.62 6.73 7.59
CA TRP A 34 -5.67 7.67 8.03
C TRP A 34 -5.36 8.27 9.41
N TRP A 35 -5.06 7.42 10.40
CA TRP A 35 -4.74 7.86 11.75
C TRP A 35 -3.50 8.77 11.81
N LEU A 36 -2.44 8.39 11.09
CA LEU A 36 -1.20 9.17 11.00
C LEU A 36 -1.42 10.50 10.26
N ALA A 37 -2.20 10.49 9.18
CA ALA A 37 -2.55 11.70 8.46
C ALA A 37 -3.36 12.68 9.33
N ARG A 38 -4.31 12.17 10.14
CA ARG A 38 -5.04 13.02 11.10
C ARG A 38 -4.13 13.59 12.18
N ARG A 39 -3.17 12.80 12.70
CA ARG A 39 -2.15 13.31 13.62
C ARG A 39 -1.28 14.38 12.99
N ARG A 40 -0.89 14.18 11.72
CA ARG A 40 -0.11 15.15 10.98
C ARG A 40 -0.90 16.43 10.70
N ALA A 41 -2.18 16.33 10.38
CA ALA A 41 -3.07 17.47 10.20
C ALA A 41 -3.25 18.30 11.50
N ALA A 42 -3.21 17.65 12.65
CA ALA A 42 -3.31 18.30 13.96
C ALA A 42 -2.05 19.04 14.42
N ALA A 43 -0.91 18.95 13.69
CA ALA A 43 0.32 19.63 14.02
C ALA A 43 0.16 21.17 13.85
N ALA A 44 0.75 21.96 14.75
CA ALA A 44 0.58 23.41 14.81
C ALA A 44 0.96 24.15 13.51
N HIS A 45 1.87 23.57 12.71
CA HIS A 45 2.30 24.16 11.43
C HIS A 45 1.55 23.61 10.22
N SER A 46 0.55 22.75 10.43
CA SER A 46 -0.20 22.13 9.35
C SER A 46 -1.29 23.06 8.82
N SER A 47 -1.42 23.13 7.50
CA SER A 47 -2.56 23.77 6.83
C SER A 47 -3.73 22.83 6.57
N TRP A 48 -3.64 21.58 7.05
CA TRP A 48 -4.64 20.55 6.86
C TRP A 48 -5.61 20.48 8.04
N ASN A 49 -6.83 20.06 7.76
CA ASN A 49 -7.86 19.82 8.77
C ASN A 49 -8.36 18.36 8.68
N PRO A 50 -9.00 17.81 9.74
CA PRO A 50 -9.46 16.43 9.73
C PRO A 50 -10.40 16.06 8.58
N PRO A 51 -11.40 16.88 8.18
CA PRO A 51 -12.25 16.57 7.02
C PRO A 51 -11.49 16.45 5.70
N ASP A 52 -10.45 17.29 5.47
CA ASP A 52 -9.62 17.17 4.29
C ASP A 52 -8.85 15.84 4.26
N VAL A 53 -8.41 15.37 5.44
CA VAL A 53 -7.73 14.07 5.57
C VAL A 53 -8.70 12.92 5.26
N ASP A 54 -9.92 12.98 5.78
CA ASP A 54 -10.92 11.93 5.54
C ASP A 54 -11.23 11.80 4.05
N ASP A 55 -11.43 12.95 3.37
CA ASP A 55 -11.62 12.98 1.93
C ASP A 55 -10.38 12.50 1.15
N LEU A 56 -9.18 12.91 1.56
CA LEU A 56 -7.94 12.49 0.91
C LEU A 56 -7.77 10.96 0.94
N ILE A 57 -8.01 10.34 2.10
CA ILE A 57 -7.95 8.88 2.26
C ILE A 57 -9.02 8.20 1.42
N PHE A 58 -10.26 8.74 1.41
CA PHE A 58 -11.34 8.22 0.58
C PHE A 58 -10.97 8.28 -0.92
N TYR A 59 -10.50 9.42 -1.42
CA TYR A 59 -10.05 9.56 -2.82
C TYR A 59 -8.92 8.57 -3.14
N SER A 60 -7.96 8.41 -2.23
CA SER A 60 -6.84 7.49 -2.39
C SER A 60 -7.32 6.04 -2.47
N ALA A 61 -8.21 5.61 -1.58
CA ALA A 61 -8.77 4.26 -1.57
C ALA A 61 -9.55 3.96 -2.85
N VAL A 62 -10.42 4.88 -3.27
CA VAL A 62 -11.16 4.77 -4.53
C VAL A 62 -10.19 4.71 -5.72
N GLY A 63 -9.17 5.56 -5.74
CA GLY A 63 -8.14 5.59 -6.77
C GLY A 63 -7.39 4.25 -6.89
N VAL A 64 -6.94 3.69 -5.77
CA VAL A 64 -6.26 2.38 -5.76
C VAL A 64 -7.18 1.26 -6.26
N ILE A 65 -8.42 1.20 -5.78
CA ILE A 65 -9.36 0.13 -6.15
C ILE A 65 -9.74 0.22 -7.63
N LEU A 66 -10.18 1.37 -8.08
CA LEU A 66 -10.59 1.56 -9.48
C LEU A 66 -9.40 1.40 -10.43
N GLY A 67 -8.28 2.05 -10.11
CA GLY A 67 -7.07 1.94 -10.93
C GLY A 67 -6.53 0.53 -11.00
N GLY A 68 -6.48 -0.17 -9.86
CA GLY A 68 -6.03 -1.56 -9.79
C GLY A 68 -6.92 -2.49 -10.62
N ARG A 69 -8.24 -2.33 -10.53
CA ARG A 69 -9.18 -3.17 -11.29
C ARG A 69 -9.17 -2.85 -12.77
N ILE A 70 -9.23 -1.58 -13.14
CA ILE A 70 -9.16 -1.15 -14.55
C ILE A 70 -7.83 -1.60 -15.16
N GLY A 71 -6.71 -1.37 -14.47
CA GLY A 71 -5.40 -1.78 -14.95
C GLY A 71 -5.30 -3.30 -15.14
N TRP A 72 -5.85 -4.09 -14.22
CA TRP A 72 -5.86 -5.54 -14.40
C TRP A 72 -6.70 -5.97 -15.60
N MET A 73 -7.91 -5.43 -15.74
CA MET A 73 -8.81 -5.75 -16.86
C MET A 73 -8.21 -5.39 -18.21
N LEU A 74 -7.52 -4.27 -18.30
CA LEU A 74 -6.92 -3.81 -19.57
C LEU A 74 -5.70 -4.64 -19.99
N PHE A 75 -4.89 -5.14 -19.03
CA PHE A 75 -3.64 -5.81 -19.35
C PHE A 75 -3.68 -7.33 -19.21
N TYR A 76 -4.55 -7.86 -18.34
CA TYR A 76 -4.59 -9.30 -18.03
C TYR A 76 -5.97 -9.93 -18.22
N GLY A 77 -7.04 -9.15 -18.13
CA GLY A 77 -8.43 -9.62 -18.21
C GLY A 77 -9.18 -9.13 -19.43
N THR A 78 -8.50 -8.76 -20.52
CA THR A 78 -9.12 -8.16 -21.69
C THR A 78 -10.20 -9.05 -22.33
N GLU A 79 -9.93 -10.35 -22.43
CA GLU A 79 -10.91 -11.32 -22.97
C GLU A 79 -12.16 -11.38 -22.09
N THR A 80 -12.00 -11.42 -20.77
CA THR A 80 -13.12 -11.40 -19.81
C THR A 80 -13.91 -10.09 -19.92
N LEU A 81 -13.21 -8.95 -20.04
CA LEU A 81 -13.83 -7.65 -20.16
C LEU A 81 -14.66 -7.53 -21.46
N LEU A 82 -14.16 -8.06 -22.57
CA LEU A 82 -14.87 -8.04 -23.86
C LEU A 82 -16.06 -8.99 -23.87
N ALA A 83 -15.95 -10.16 -23.23
CA ALA A 83 -17.03 -11.12 -23.14
C ALA A 83 -18.13 -10.67 -22.17
N ASP A 84 -17.75 -10.08 -21.05
CA ASP A 84 -18.67 -9.58 -20.02
C ASP A 84 -18.14 -8.27 -19.39
N PRO A 85 -18.51 -7.09 -19.91
CA PRO A 85 -18.07 -5.80 -19.37
C PRO A 85 -18.43 -5.57 -17.90
N LEU A 86 -19.48 -6.21 -17.37
CA LEU A 86 -19.85 -6.11 -15.96
C LEU A 86 -18.85 -6.81 -15.04
N SER A 87 -17.99 -7.67 -15.58
CA SER A 87 -16.89 -8.28 -14.84
C SER A 87 -15.95 -7.25 -14.22
N LEU A 88 -15.85 -6.05 -14.79
CA LEU A 88 -15.09 -4.92 -14.22
C LEU A 88 -15.54 -4.60 -12.79
N LEU A 89 -16.82 -4.70 -12.48
CA LEU A 89 -17.37 -4.36 -11.18
C LEU A 89 -17.21 -5.47 -10.14
N ARG A 90 -16.92 -6.70 -10.56
CA ARG A 90 -16.77 -7.85 -9.67
C ARG A 90 -15.39 -7.93 -9.04
N ILE A 91 -15.05 -6.93 -8.21
CA ILE A 91 -13.74 -6.84 -7.53
C ILE A 91 -13.48 -8.00 -6.57
N TRP A 92 -14.52 -8.67 -6.09
CA TRP A 92 -14.43 -9.84 -5.19
C TRP A 92 -13.93 -11.12 -5.87
N GLU A 93 -13.95 -11.18 -7.20
CA GLU A 93 -13.36 -12.26 -7.97
C GLU A 93 -11.82 -12.20 -8.06
N GLY A 94 -11.23 -11.13 -7.51
CA GLY A 94 -9.80 -10.89 -7.58
C GLY A 94 -9.39 -10.14 -8.84
N GLY A 95 -8.10 -10.15 -9.16
CA GLY A 95 -7.55 -9.45 -10.33
C GLY A 95 -7.38 -7.95 -10.09
N MET A 96 -6.25 -7.60 -9.48
CA MET A 96 -5.83 -6.22 -9.21
C MET A 96 -4.42 -6.02 -9.75
N SER A 97 -4.19 -4.91 -10.45
CA SER A 97 -2.88 -4.50 -10.95
C SER A 97 -2.24 -3.50 -9.99
N PHE A 98 -1.02 -3.78 -9.53
CA PHE A 98 -0.25 -2.82 -8.74
C PHE A 98 -0.03 -1.50 -9.49
N HIS A 99 0.43 -1.58 -10.74
CA HIS A 99 0.67 -0.38 -11.56
C HIS A 99 -0.62 0.41 -11.83
N GLY A 100 -1.73 -0.31 -12.08
CA GLY A 100 -3.04 0.33 -12.21
C GLY A 100 -3.46 1.06 -10.92
N GLY A 101 -3.27 0.45 -9.76
CA GLY A 101 -3.53 1.06 -8.46
C GLY A 101 -2.65 2.30 -8.20
N LEU A 102 -1.37 2.21 -8.56
CA LEU A 102 -0.44 3.35 -8.45
C LEU A 102 -0.89 4.53 -9.33
N VAL A 103 -1.19 4.29 -10.60
CA VAL A 103 -1.70 5.34 -11.49
C VAL A 103 -3.02 5.90 -10.96
N GLY A 104 -3.92 5.04 -10.50
CA GLY A 104 -5.21 5.44 -9.94
C GLY A 104 -5.08 6.36 -8.72
N VAL A 105 -4.19 6.03 -7.77
CA VAL A 105 -3.97 6.90 -6.61
C VAL A 105 -3.31 8.23 -6.99
N LEU A 106 -2.36 8.24 -7.91
CA LEU A 106 -1.75 9.48 -8.39
C LEU A 106 -2.79 10.42 -9.02
N ILE A 107 -3.67 9.87 -9.87
CA ILE A 107 -4.79 10.63 -10.45
C ILE A 107 -5.72 11.14 -9.34
N ALA A 108 -6.07 10.31 -8.36
CA ALA A 108 -6.93 10.69 -7.26
C ALA A 108 -6.35 11.84 -6.41
N LEU A 109 -5.04 11.82 -6.13
CA LEU A 109 -4.36 12.91 -5.43
C LEU A 109 -4.39 14.23 -6.21
N VAL A 110 -4.16 14.17 -7.52
CA VAL A 110 -4.25 15.35 -8.40
C VAL A 110 -5.69 15.88 -8.45
N MET A 111 -6.69 15.01 -8.57
CA MET A 111 -8.11 15.39 -8.55
C MET A 111 -8.50 16.03 -7.22
N PHE A 112 -8.06 15.42 -6.10
CA PHE A 112 -8.27 15.97 -4.77
C PHE A 112 -7.66 17.37 -4.64
N ALA A 113 -6.39 17.54 -5.05
CA ALA A 113 -5.70 18.82 -5.01
C ALA A 113 -6.49 19.90 -5.75
N ARG A 114 -6.88 19.64 -7.00
CA ARG A 114 -7.65 20.56 -7.83
C ARG A 114 -9.01 20.90 -7.22
N ARG A 115 -9.72 19.88 -6.71
CA ARG A 115 -11.06 20.07 -6.15
C ARG A 115 -11.06 20.88 -4.86
N ARG A 116 -9.99 20.77 -4.07
CA ARG A 116 -9.79 21.50 -2.80
C ARG A 116 -9.02 22.82 -2.95
N GLY A 117 -8.65 23.20 -4.19
CA GLY A 117 -7.85 24.40 -4.44
C GLY A 117 -6.47 24.36 -3.79
N ARG A 118 -5.92 23.15 -3.58
CA ARG A 118 -4.58 22.94 -3.02
C ARG A 118 -3.55 22.80 -4.14
N GLU A 119 -2.33 23.20 -3.85
CA GLU A 119 -1.20 22.91 -4.73
C GLU A 119 -0.92 21.39 -4.76
N ILE A 120 -0.69 20.84 -5.94
CA ILE A 120 -0.45 19.41 -6.13
C ILE A 120 0.74 18.94 -5.27
N GLY A 121 1.85 19.70 -5.27
CA GLY A 121 3.03 19.35 -4.49
C GLY A 121 2.78 19.30 -2.98
N ASP A 122 1.91 20.16 -2.45
CA ASP A 122 1.56 20.15 -1.02
C ASP A 122 0.76 18.89 -0.65
N VAL A 123 -0.11 18.39 -1.56
CA VAL A 123 -0.85 17.14 -1.36
C VAL A 123 0.09 15.95 -1.42
N PHE A 124 1.00 15.90 -2.39
CA PHE A 124 1.98 14.83 -2.51
C PHE A 124 2.95 14.80 -1.32
N ASP A 125 3.46 15.96 -0.88
CA ASP A 125 4.34 16.05 0.29
C ASP A 125 3.63 15.70 1.60
N PHE A 126 2.34 16.02 1.71
CA PHE A 126 1.54 15.58 2.85
C PHE A 126 1.36 14.07 2.88
N THR A 127 1.14 13.44 1.73
CA THR A 127 0.92 12.00 1.62
C THR A 127 2.21 11.18 1.63
N ALA A 128 3.35 11.76 1.32
CA ALA A 128 4.62 11.04 1.11
C ALA A 128 4.99 10.01 2.20
N PRO A 129 4.85 10.26 3.52
CA PRO A 129 5.17 9.25 4.54
C PRO A 129 4.14 8.12 4.67
N LEU A 130 2.92 8.29 4.16
CA LEU A 130 1.81 7.38 4.44
C LEU A 130 1.88 6.03 3.70
N PRO A 131 2.29 5.96 2.41
CA PRO A 131 2.35 4.71 1.66
C PRO A 131 3.32 3.68 2.24
N ALA A 132 4.40 4.12 2.88
CA ALA A 132 5.41 3.23 3.47
C ALA A 132 4.80 2.22 4.46
N ILE A 133 3.84 2.64 5.29
CA ILE A 133 3.12 1.73 6.21
C ILE A 133 2.35 0.66 5.43
N GLY A 134 1.70 1.07 4.32
CA GLY A 134 0.97 0.14 3.45
C GLY A 134 1.90 -0.86 2.78
N PHE A 135 3.09 -0.43 2.33
CA PHE A 135 4.11 -1.33 1.78
C PHE A 135 4.56 -2.35 2.81
N GLY A 136 4.94 -1.91 4.01
CA GLY A 136 5.33 -2.81 5.10
C GLY A 136 4.24 -3.83 5.44
N ALA A 137 2.99 -3.39 5.58
CA ALA A 137 1.85 -4.26 5.83
C ALA A 137 1.63 -5.26 4.68
N GLY A 138 1.71 -4.81 3.42
CA GLY A 138 1.60 -5.68 2.25
C GLY A 138 2.68 -6.75 2.21
N ARG A 139 3.94 -6.41 2.53
CA ARG A 139 5.05 -7.37 2.60
C ARG A 139 4.88 -8.41 3.72
N ILE A 140 4.34 -8.00 4.86
CA ILE A 140 3.93 -8.95 5.91
C ILE A 140 2.83 -9.87 5.40
N GLY A 141 1.86 -9.36 4.65
CA GLY A 141 0.83 -10.15 3.98
C GLY A 141 1.42 -11.17 3.01
N ASN A 142 2.41 -10.80 2.18
CA ASN A 142 3.11 -11.72 1.29
C ASN A 142 3.85 -12.82 2.08
N TYR A 143 4.49 -12.48 3.20
CA TYR A 143 5.13 -13.46 4.07
C TYR A 143 4.11 -14.47 4.62
N ILE A 144 2.95 -14.01 5.12
CA ILE A 144 1.88 -14.88 5.64
C ILE A 144 1.30 -15.76 4.53
N ASN A 145 1.20 -15.26 3.29
CA ASN A 145 0.72 -16.04 2.15
C ASN A 145 1.79 -17.01 1.57
N GLY A 146 3.03 -16.94 2.03
CA GLY A 146 4.13 -17.77 1.49
C GLY A 146 4.58 -17.36 0.08
N GLU A 147 4.45 -16.07 -0.25
CA GLU A 147 4.74 -15.53 -1.58
C GLU A 147 6.03 -14.71 -1.60
N LEU A 148 6.65 -14.56 -2.78
CA LEU A 148 7.77 -13.65 -3.04
C LEU A 148 9.01 -13.93 -2.17
N TRP A 149 9.35 -15.19 -1.99
CA TRP A 149 10.59 -15.61 -1.34
C TRP A 149 11.82 -15.15 -2.13
N GLY A 150 12.90 -14.82 -1.42
CA GLY A 150 14.17 -14.50 -2.02
C GLY A 150 14.92 -15.73 -2.55
N LYS A 151 16.18 -15.52 -2.92
CA LYS A 151 17.05 -16.59 -3.43
C LYS A 151 17.40 -17.61 -2.35
N PRO A 152 17.81 -18.84 -2.72
CA PRO A 152 18.40 -19.79 -1.79
C PRO A 152 19.61 -19.20 -1.06
N THR A 153 19.77 -19.56 0.22
CA THR A 153 20.82 -18.97 1.07
C THR A 153 21.15 -19.90 2.25
N ASP A 154 22.33 -19.73 2.79
CA ASP A 154 22.84 -20.42 3.98
C ASP A 154 22.92 -19.54 5.25
N VAL A 155 22.40 -18.31 5.18
CA VAL A 155 22.41 -17.41 6.36
C VAL A 155 21.67 -18.00 7.56
N PRO A 156 22.09 -17.71 8.81
CA PRO A 156 21.51 -18.32 10.01
C PRO A 156 20.01 -18.05 10.19
N TRP A 157 19.49 -16.97 9.63
CA TRP A 157 18.07 -16.58 9.67
C TRP A 157 17.27 -16.97 8.43
N ALA A 158 17.82 -17.81 7.55
CA ALA A 158 17.09 -18.35 6.41
C ALA A 158 15.81 -19.06 6.87
N VAL A 159 14.75 -18.97 6.04
CA VAL A 159 13.49 -19.66 6.24
C VAL A 159 13.43 -20.87 5.31
N ILE A 160 13.17 -22.04 5.86
CA ILE A 160 13.06 -23.28 5.11
C ILE A 160 11.63 -23.40 4.57
N VAL A 161 11.50 -23.36 3.24
CA VAL A 161 10.23 -23.51 2.52
C VAL A 161 10.38 -24.72 1.60
N ASP A 162 9.52 -25.71 1.75
CA ASP A 162 9.54 -26.97 0.98
C ASP A 162 10.94 -27.62 0.94
N GLY A 163 11.64 -27.58 2.08
CA GLY A 163 12.97 -28.15 2.24
C GLY A 163 14.13 -27.27 1.73
N THR A 164 13.85 -26.11 1.15
CA THR A 164 14.87 -25.19 0.62
C THR A 164 15.01 -23.98 1.53
N PRO A 165 16.21 -23.65 2.03
CA PRO A 165 16.45 -22.43 2.80
C PRO A 165 16.48 -21.20 1.89
N LEU A 166 15.59 -20.24 2.15
CA LEU A 166 15.40 -19.04 1.34
C LEU A 166 15.57 -17.78 2.17
N HIS A 167 15.97 -16.66 1.54
CA HIS A 167 15.91 -15.35 2.17
C HIS A 167 14.45 -14.94 2.37
N PRO A 168 14.05 -14.50 3.59
CA PRO A 168 12.73 -13.90 3.82
C PRO A 168 12.70 -12.46 3.29
N SER A 169 12.76 -12.30 1.95
CA SER A 169 12.83 -10.98 1.29
C SER A 169 11.67 -10.07 1.67
N GLN A 170 10.48 -10.65 1.88
CA GLN A 170 9.30 -9.91 2.32
C GLN A 170 9.54 -9.18 3.66
N LEU A 171 10.26 -9.82 4.60
CA LEU A 171 10.58 -9.21 5.90
C LEU A 171 11.65 -8.11 5.75
N TYR A 172 12.63 -8.29 4.85
CA TYR A 172 13.60 -7.24 4.55
C TYR A 172 12.92 -6.02 3.95
N GLU A 173 12.03 -6.23 2.98
CA GLU A 173 11.27 -5.17 2.34
C GLU A 173 10.30 -4.50 3.33
N ALA A 174 9.65 -5.27 4.22
CA ALA A 174 8.82 -4.69 5.28
C ALA A 174 9.63 -3.77 6.22
N CYS A 175 10.87 -4.15 6.55
CA CYS A 175 11.75 -3.32 7.38
C CYS A 175 12.27 -2.09 6.61
N LEU A 176 12.68 -2.24 5.36
CA LEU A 176 13.32 -1.17 4.58
C LEU A 176 12.30 -0.22 3.94
N GLU A 177 11.38 -0.76 3.12
CA GLU A 177 10.36 0.02 2.39
C GLU A 177 9.17 0.40 3.29
N GLY A 178 8.91 -0.40 4.34
CA GLY A 178 7.89 -0.12 5.34
C GLY A 178 8.42 0.78 6.45
N LEU A 179 9.13 0.18 7.42
CA LEU A 179 9.49 0.88 8.66
C LEU A 179 10.54 1.97 8.46
N LEU A 180 11.68 1.65 7.84
CA LEU A 180 12.80 2.59 7.70
C LEU A 180 12.40 3.79 6.83
N LEU A 181 11.81 3.55 5.68
CA LEU A 181 11.31 4.59 4.78
C LEU A 181 10.29 5.48 5.51
N PHE A 182 9.33 4.87 6.24
CA PHE A 182 8.39 5.63 7.05
C PHE A 182 9.09 6.54 8.06
N VAL A 183 10.02 6.01 8.85
CA VAL A 183 10.74 6.78 9.88
C VAL A 183 11.51 7.95 9.27
N ILE A 184 12.22 7.72 8.16
CA ILE A 184 12.99 8.75 7.46
C ILE A 184 12.06 9.88 6.98
N VAL A 185 11.01 9.55 6.22
CA VAL A 185 10.13 10.56 5.63
C VAL A 185 9.29 11.25 6.69
N TRP A 186 8.82 10.51 7.71
CA TRP A 186 8.07 11.07 8.82
C TRP A 186 8.91 12.08 9.64
N TRP A 187 10.12 11.68 9.99
CA TRP A 187 11.06 12.58 10.70
C TRP A 187 11.41 13.81 9.86
N PHE A 188 11.73 13.63 8.59
CA PHE A 188 12.03 14.74 7.68
C PHE A 188 10.89 15.75 7.61
N THR A 189 9.65 15.28 7.59
CA THR A 189 8.45 16.10 7.47
C THR A 189 7.89 16.57 8.82
N SER A 190 8.57 16.32 9.93
CA SER A 190 8.23 16.86 11.26
C SER A 190 8.38 18.37 11.34
N THR A 191 9.17 18.97 10.45
CA THR A 191 9.33 20.40 10.28
C THR A 191 8.93 20.82 8.86
N PRO A 192 8.50 22.09 8.66
CA PRO A 192 8.18 22.61 7.33
C PRO A 192 9.34 22.42 6.35
N ARG A 193 9.02 21.98 5.13
CA ARG A 193 9.99 21.74 4.06
C ARG A 193 9.53 22.44 2.78
N PRO A 194 10.47 22.76 1.87
CA PRO A 194 10.11 23.23 0.53
C PRO A 194 9.19 22.23 -0.18
N ARG A 195 8.32 22.77 -1.04
CA ARG A 195 7.41 21.94 -1.84
C ARG A 195 8.17 20.93 -2.69
N TRP A 196 7.66 19.71 -2.82
CA TRP A 196 8.23 18.53 -3.46
C TRP A 196 9.40 17.89 -2.72
N ALA A 197 9.84 18.45 -1.59
CA ALA A 197 10.99 17.91 -0.86
C ALA A 197 10.69 16.55 -0.19
N ALA A 198 9.49 16.40 0.38
CA ALA A 198 9.12 15.15 1.02
C ALA A 198 8.85 14.04 -0.02
N SER A 199 8.18 14.38 -1.12
CA SER A 199 7.94 13.49 -2.24
C SER A 199 9.25 13.08 -2.92
N GLY A 200 10.18 14.03 -3.11
CA GLY A 200 11.51 13.75 -3.64
C GLY A 200 12.31 12.83 -2.74
N LEU A 201 12.31 13.07 -1.42
CA LEU A 201 12.98 12.20 -0.45
C LEU A 201 12.39 10.78 -0.48
N PHE A 202 11.07 10.66 -0.51
CA PHE A 202 10.39 9.36 -0.62
C PHE A 202 10.89 8.59 -1.86
N LEU A 203 10.92 9.23 -3.04
CA LEU A 203 11.36 8.60 -4.29
C LEU A 203 12.85 8.22 -4.30
N ILE A 204 13.69 8.98 -3.59
CA ILE A 204 15.14 8.67 -3.48
C ILE A 204 15.39 7.49 -2.55
N CYS A 205 14.58 7.37 -1.47
CA CYS A 205 14.77 6.33 -0.47
C CYS A 205 14.06 5.01 -0.82
N TYR A 206 13.03 5.06 -1.68
CA TYR A 206 12.31 3.89 -2.19
C TYR A 206 13.05 3.28 -3.37
#